data_d74d4c8bbefedc55e3764eb99d015249
#
_entry.id   d74d4c8bbefedc55e3764eb99d015249
#
_cell.length_a   1.000
_cell.length_b   1.000
_cell.length_c   1.000
_cell.angle_alpha   90.00
_cell.angle_beta   90.00
_cell.angle_gamma   90.00
#
_symmetry.space_group_name_H-M   'P 1'
#
loop_
_entity.id
_entity.type
_entity.pdbx_description
1 polymer ?
#
loop_
_entity_poly.entity_id
_entity_poly.type
_entity_poly.pdbx_seq_one_letter_code
_entity_poly.pdbx_strand_id
1 'polypeptide(L)'
;MTLNRELTDFERGRVIGQWDCGKNARQIAEALGFSQSQVTRAITAFRDSQITTTLPRSGRPRSMSDRNVRYLAQEVRKNRQITADELAQRMNESLDISVTERTVRTYLYEAGFHSRVGKRKPYISEDNRKKRLKWCKERKTWVNEWKTVIWSDESRFTLYQNDAHIKVWRQPKEKYDVDCLVPTYKHGGGGIMVWGCFVNNRPGPLVLVEGRLDANGYIEILEKNLLPFMSNLEQNTYIFQEDNAPIHTAKKVVKWKDENTIASLPWPAQSPDLNPIEHVWDRLERGVRQRTTPPKNIRELAVAVEEEWFKLDNINHFTKKFNTF
;
A
#
# COMPACT_ATOMS: atom_id res chain seq x y z
N MET A 1 29.39 -52.78 16.89
CA MET A 1 29.83 -51.44 16.48
C MET A 1 28.90 -50.41 17.17
N THR A 2 29.41 -49.64 18.12
CA THR A 2 28.65 -48.59 18.78
C THR A 2 28.41 -47.42 17.78
N LEU A 3 27.16 -47.04 17.59
CA LEU A 3 26.80 -45.93 16.70
C LEU A 3 27.40 -44.60 17.21
N ASN A 4 28.32 -44.03 16.43
CA ASN A 4 28.99 -42.76 16.79
C ASN A 4 28.10 -41.54 16.33
N ARG A 5 26.82 -41.51 16.74
CA ARG A 5 25.87 -40.44 16.49
C ARG A 5 25.17 -40.01 17.79
N GLU A 6 24.58 -38.84 17.79
CA GLU A 6 23.71 -38.44 18.93
C GLU A 6 22.47 -39.34 18.99
N LEU A 7 22.02 -39.62 20.22
CA LEU A 7 20.79 -40.35 20.46
C LEU A 7 19.59 -39.52 20.02
N THR A 8 18.64 -40.12 19.33
CA THR A 8 17.37 -39.53 19.01
C THR A 8 16.53 -39.35 20.29
N ASP A 9 15.51 -38.51 20.25
CA ASP A 9 14.62 -38.28 21.39
C ASP A 9 13.94 -39.59 21.86
N PHE A 10 13.59 -40.48 20.92
CA PHE A 10 13.06 -41.81 21.23
C PHE A 10 14.07 -42.65 21.96
N GLU A 11 15.32 -42.66 21.50
CA GLU A 11 16.40 -43.45 22.14
C GLU A 11 16.73 -42.90 23.53
N ARG A 12 16.72 -41.57 23.71
CA ARG A 12 16.85 -40.92 25.02
C ARG A 12 15.73 -41.35 25.96
N GLY A 13 14.48 -41.36 25.49
CA GLY A 13 13.32 -41.80 26.25
C GLY A 13 13.51 -43.27 26.72
N ARG A 14 14.03 -44.15 25.84
CA ARG A 14 14.36 -45.56 26.22
C ARG A 14 15.46 -45.65 27.30
N VAL A 15 16.48 -44.80 27.20
CA VAL A 15 17.55 -44.75 28.20
C VAL A 15 17.00 -44.35 29.55
N ILE A 16 16.20 -43.26 29.57
CA ILE A 16 15.58 -42.73 30.82
C ILE A 16 14.61 -43.76 31.44
N GLY A 17 13.73 -44.34 30.62
CA GLY A 17 12.81 -45.36 31.12
C GLY A 17 13.50 -46.57 31.76
N GLN A 18 14.64 -47.00 31.20
CA GLN A 18 15.43 -48.09 31.86
C GLN A 18 16.16 -47.61 33.12
N TRP A 19 16.59 -46.36 33.13
CA TRP A 19 17.19 -45.76 34.34
C TRP A 19 16.19 -45.63 35.47
N ASP A 20 14.96 -45.19 35.17
CA ASP A 20 13.85 -45.12 36.16
C ASP A 20 13.48 -46.51 36.73
N CYS A 21 13.71 -47.56 35.95
CA CYS A 21 13.57 -48.95 36.43
C CYS A 21 14.77 -49.43 37.29
N GLY A 22 15.69 -48.53 37.68
CA GLY A 22 16.81 -48.82 38.58
C GLY A 22 18.07 -49.43 37.92
N LYS A 23 18.14 -49.49 36.56
CA LYS A 23 19.36 -50.01 35.88
C LYS A 23 20.46 -48.93 35.87
N ASN A 24 21.69 -49.40 36.03
CA ASN A 24 22.84 -48.48 35.94
C ASN A 24 23.23 -48.22 34.47
N ALA A 25 24.04 -47.17 34.22
CA ALA A 25 24.43 -46.76 32.85
C ALA A 25 25.14 -47.86 32.03
N ARG A 26 25.88 -48.76 32.66
CA ARG A 26 26.57 -49.88 32.01
C ARG A 26 25.57 -50.90 31.50
N GLN A 27 24.61 -51.29 32.33
CA GLN A 27 23.56 -52.23 31.97
C GLN A 27 22.67 -51.70 30.86
N ILE A 28 22.36 -50.40 30.89
CA ILE A 28 21.55 -49.75 29.86
C ILE A 28 22.33 -49.70 28.53
N ALA A 29 23.62 -49.36 28.57
CA ALA A 29 24.48 -49.32 27.42
C ALA A 29 24.55 -50.71 26.73
N GLU A 30 24.71 -51.77 27.50
CA GLU A 30 24.73 -53.12 27.02
C GLU A 30 23.39 -53.55 26.43
N ALA A 31 22.28 -53.27 27.12
CA ALA A 31 20.95 -53.66 26.68
C ALA A 31 20.45 -52.93 25.41
N LEU A 32 20.89 -51.69 25.21
CA LEU A 32 20.42 -50.84 24.07
C LEU A 32 21.44 -50.71 22.95
N GLY A 33 22.68 -51.25 23.13
CA GLY A 33 23.74 -51.17 22.12
C GLY A 33 24.36 -49.78 21.98
N PHE A 34 24.27 -48.93 23.00
CA PHE A 34 24.83 -47.56 23.03
C PHE A 34 26.17 -47.56 23.76
N SER A 35 26.96 -46.50 23.59
CA SER A 35 28.16 -46.30 24.42
C SER A 35 27.75 -45.85 25.84
N GLN A 36 28.49 -46.29 26.86
CA GLN A 36 28.25 -45.88 28.23
C GLN A 36 28.27 -44.32 28.39
N SER A 37 29.15 -43.63 27.64
CA SER A 37 29.24 -42.18 27.61
C SER A 37 27.98 -41.50 27.06
N GLN A 38 27.33 -42.10 26.04
CA GLN A 38 26.06 -41.57 25.52
C GLN A 38 24.94 -41.73 26.53
N VAL A 39 24.86 -42.87 27.17
CA VAL A 39 23.87 -43.17 28.21
C VAL A 39 24.06 -42.22 29.40
N THR A 40 25.29 -42.10 29.91
CA THR A 40 25.60 -41.21 31.02
C THR A 40 25.21 -39.74 30.74
N ARG A 41 25.59 -39.25 29.53
CA ARG A 41 25.20 -37.90 29.10
C ARG A 41 23.69 -37.70 29.00
N ALA A 42 22.95 -38.70 28.53
CA ALA A 42 21.49 -38.62 28.46
C ALA A 42 20.85 -38.56 29.84
N ILE A 43 21.35 -39.40 30.80
CA ILE A 43 20.87 -39.41 32.20
C ILE A 43 21.21 -38.09 32.88
N THR A 44 22.43 -37.56 32.73
CA THR A 44 22.84 -36.29 33.32
C THR A 44 21.99 -35.12 32.78
N ALA A 45 21.84 -35.05 31.45
CA ALA A 45 21.00 -34.03 30.83
C ALA A 45 19.54 -34.08 31.30
N PHE A 46 18.99 -35.28 31.51
CA PHE A 46 17.64 -35.45 32.05
C PHE A 46 17.55 -35.01 33.50
N ARG A 47 18.53 -35.34 34.34
CA ARG A 47 18.58 -34.88 35.75
C ARG A 47 18.58 -33.36 35.84
N ASP A 48 19.32 -32.68 34.98
CA ASP A 48 19.50 -31.23 35.01
C ASP A 48 18.27 -30.47 34.44
N SER A 49 17.62 -31.01 33.41
CA SER A 49 16.56 -30.32 32.66
C SER A 49 15.17 -30.94 32.78
N GLN A 50 15.06 -32.20 33.26
CA GLN A 50 13.82 -33.00 33.21
C GLN A 50 13.22 -33.17 31.81
N ILE A 51 14.02 -32.99 30.78
CA ILE A 51 13.61 -33.04 29.35
C ILE A 51 14.34 -34.20 28.66
N THR A 52 13.58 -35.04 27.96
CA THR A 52 14.12 -36.16 27.17
C THR A 52 14.56 -35.71 25.76
N THR A 53 14.05 -34.56 25.26
CA THR A 53 14.39 -34.04 23.95
C THR A 53 15.75 -33.36 23.92
N THR A 54 16.36 -33.33 22.72
CA THR A 54 17.63 -32.65 22.54
C THR A 54 17.42 -31.13 22.59
N LEU A 55 18.03 -30.46 23.56
CA LEU A 55 18.00 -29.00 23.64
C LEU A 55 18.72 -28.38 22.43
N PRO A 56 18.19 -27.28 21.87
CA PRO A 56 18.88 -26.55 20.82
C PRO A 56 20.28 -26.13 21.27
N ARG A 57 21.26 -26.27 20.43
CA ARG A 57 22.61 -25.78 20.72
C ARG A 57 22.58 -24.25 20.77
N SER A 58 23.42 -23.64 21.61
CA SER A 58 23.53 -22.18 21.76
C SER A 58 23.91 -21.46 20.45
N GLY A 59 24.41 -22.19 19.45
CA GLY A 59 24.81 -21.62 18.17
C GLY A 59 26.04 -20.71 18.28
N ARG A 60 26.34 -20.01 17.17
CA ARG A 60 27.42 -19.02 17.15
C ARG A 60 26.96 -17.77 17.90
N PRO A 61 27.80 -17.16 18.75
CA PRO A 61 27.49 -15.89 19.39
C PRO A 61 27.10 -14.80 18.38
N ARG A 62 26.15 -13.95 18.78
CA ARG A 62 25.69 -12.84 17.92
C ARG A 62 26.82 -11.83 17.71
N SER A 63 27.01 -11.38 16.47
CA SER A 63 28.03 -10.39 16.12
C SER A 63 27.64 -8.95 16.51
N MET A 64 26.39 -8.70 16.85
CA MET A 64 25.87 -7.42 17.34
C MET A 64 25.17 -7.59 18.68
N SER A 65 25.48 -6.68 19.61
CA SER A 65 24.74 -6.56 20.87
C SER A 65 23.36 -5.90 20.63
N ASP A 66 22.44 -6.05 21.59
CA ASP A 66 21.14 -5.38 21.53
C ASP A 66 21.26 -3.85 21.48
N ARG A 67 22.33 -3.29 22.06
CA ARG A 67 22.65 -1.86 21.95
C ARG A 67 22.97 -1.48 20.50
N ASN A 68 23.76 -2.29 19.81
CA ASN A 68 24.15 -2.04 18.42
C ASN A 68 22.93 -2.17 17.49
N VAL A 69 22.03 -3.12 17.75
CA VAL A 69 20.78 -3.28 16.99
C VAL A 69 19.85 -2.07 17.19
N ARG A 70 19.76 -1.54 18.40
CA ARG A 70 19.00 -0.29 18.66
C ARG A 70 19.61 0.91 17.93
N TYR A 71 20.92 1.05 17.92
CA TYR A 71 21.62 2.09 17.17
C TYR A 71 21.34 1.96 15.66
N LEU A 72 21.46 0.74 15.10
CA LEU A 72 21.13 0.45 13.71
C LEU A 72 19.69 0.88 13.37
N ALA A 73 18.73 0.54 14.21
CA ALA A 73 17.32 0.92 14.04
C ALA A 73 17.11 2.45 14.10
N GLN A 74 17.88 3.17 14.92
CA GLN A 74 17.83 4.64 14.97
C GLN A 74 18.36 5.27 13.69
N GLU A 75 19.49 4.81 13.17
CA GLU A 75 20.07 5.34 11.94
C GLU A 75 19.13 5.16 10.74
N VAL A 76 18.50 3.99 10.62
CA VAL A 76 17.46 3.74 9.60
C VAL A 76 16.25 4.66 9.79
N ARG A 77 15.85 4.98 11.04
CA ARG A 77 14.73 5.92 11.26
C ARG A 77 15.08 7.35 10.90
N LYS A 78 16.33 7.77 11.08
CA LYS A 78 16.83 9.11 10.69
C LYS A 78 16.88 9.24 9.16
N ASN A 79 17.37 8.22 8.47
CA ASN A 79 17.43 8.18 7.00
C ASN A 79 16.90 6.84 6.46
N ARG A 80 15.66 6.84 5.96
CA ARG A 80 15.01 5.65 5.41
C ARG A 80 15.56 5.19 4.06
N GLN A 81 16.38 6.01 3.40
CA GLN A 81 16.98 5.72 2.10
C GLN A 81 18.42 5.24 2.21
N ILE A 82 18.99 5.17 3.43
CA ILE A 82 20.34 4.70 3.66
C ILE A 82 20.49 3.25 3.20
N THR A 83 21.58 2.93 2.54
CA THR A 83 21.89 1.57 2.08
C THR A 83 22.44 0.72 3.23
N ALA A 84 22.36 -0.61 3.09
CA ALA A 84 22.92 -1.50 4.10
C ALA A 84 24.45 -1.46 4.14
N ASP A 85 25.09 -1.10 3.02
CA ASP A 85 26.54 -0.90 2.95
C ASP A 85 26.97 0.36 3.72
N GLU A 86 26.33 1.51 3.47
CA GLU A 86 26.56 2.73 4.24
C GLU A 86 26.33 2.54 5.74
N LEU A 87 25.31 1.75 6.11
CA LEU A 87 25.06 1.41 7.51
C LEU A 87 26.18 0.56 8.09
N ALA A 88 26.70 -0.42 7.34
CA ALA A 88 27.83 -1.23 7.78
C ALA A 88 29.08 -0.37 8.01
N GLN A 89 29.38 0.53 7.08
CA GLN A 89 30.50 1.46 7.20
C GLN A 89 30.35 2.34 8.45
N ARG A 90 29.22 3.02 8.64
CA ARG A 90 28.95 3.86 9.82
C ARG A 90 29.05 3.09 11.14
N MET A 91 28.54 1.85 11.17
CA MET A 91 28.60 1.04 12.37
C MET A 91 30.03 0.62 12.70
N ASN A 92 30.82 0.26 11.68
CA ASN A 92 32.23 -0.10 11.85
C ASN A 92 33.08 1.09 12.35
N GLU A 93 32.78 2.30 11.81
CA GLU A 93 33.45 3.53 12.24
C GLU A 93 33.04 3.99 13.65
N SER A 94 31.75 3.89 13.98
CA SER A 94 31.21 4.51 15.21
C SER A 94 31.23 3.58 16.43
N LEU A 95 31.26 2.25 16.24
CA LEU A 95 31.06 1.29 17.33
C LEU A 95 32.23 0.31 17.50
N ASP A 96 33.34 0.50 16.78
CA ASP A 96 34.49 -0.40 16.78
C ASP A 96 34.11 -1.88 16.63
N ILE A 97 33.24 -2.16 15.69
CA ILE A 97 32.77 -3.52 15.32
C ILE A 97 33.09 -3.79 13.87
N SER A 98 33.24 -5.06 13.51
CA SER A 98 33.42 -5.46 12.10
C SER A 98 32.21 -6.24 11.61
N VAL A 99 31.32 -5.53 10.91
CA VAL A 99 30.10 -6.13 10.34
C VAL A 99 30.04 -5.88 8.83
N THR A 100 29.52 -6.86 8.12
CA THR A 100 29.29 -6.75 6.67
C THR A 100 27.86 -6.29 6.37
N GLU A 101 27.63 -5.79 5.16
CA GLU A 101 26.31 -5.46 4.63
C GLU A 101 25.28 -6.60 4.85
N ARG A 102 25.70 -7.84 4.61
CA ARG A 102 24.85 -9.03 4.81
C ARG A 102 24.42 -9.17 6.27
N THR A 103 25.34 -8.96 7.19
CA THR A 103 25.05 -9.00 8.63
C THR A 103 24.07 -7.89 9.01
N VAL A 104 24.28 -6.66 8.54
CA VAL A 104 23.37 -5.53 8.75
C VAL A 104 21.97 -5.86 8.23
N ARG A 105 21.84 -6.41 7.03
CA ARG A 105 20.52 -6.84 6.49
C ARG A 105 19.83 -7.85 7.39
N THR A 106 20.57 -8.86 7.88
CA THR A 106 19.99 -9.88 8.77
C THR A 106 19.39 -9.25 10.02
N TYR A 107 20.16 -8.39 10.70
CA TYR A 107 19.67 -7.71 11.91
C TYR A 107 18.55 -6.72 11.65
N LEU A 108 18.53 -6.05 10.48
CA LEU A 108 17.41 -5.22 10.06
C LEU A 108 16.14 -6.05 9.89
N TYR A 109 16.23 -7.23 9.25
CA TYR A 109 15.08 -8.14 9.12
C TYR A 109 14.56 -8.61 10.48
N GLU A 110 15.46 -9.01 11.39
CA GLU A 110 15.11 -9.39 12.77
C GLU A 110 14.45 -8.23 13.53
N ALA A 111 14.88 -6.98 13.28
CA ALA A 111 14.30 -5.78 13.85
C ALA A 111 13.01 -5.30 13.13
N GLY A 112 12.49 -6.06 12.17
CA GLY A 112 11.26 -5.78 11.44
C GLY A 112 11.38 -4.76 10.31
N PHE A 113 12.61 -4.37 9.93
CA PHE A 113 12.83 -3.49 8.78
C PHE A 113 13.05 -4.30 7.51
N HIS A 114 12.23 -4.02 6.48
CA HIS A 114 12.33 -4.67 5.18
C HIS A 114 12.56 -3.62 4.09
N SER A 115 13.50 -3.89 3.20
CA SER A 115 13.67 -3.06 2.00
C SER A 115 12.44 -3.18 1.10
N ARG A 116 11.80 -2.06 0.79
CA ARG A 116 10.63 -1.97 -0.07
C ARG A 116 10.80 -0.81 -1.04
N VAL A 117 10.21 -0.93 -2.22
CA VAL A 117 10.12 0.19 -3.16
C VAL A 117 9.28 1.30 -2.54
N GLY A 118 9.85 2.50 -2.44
CA GLY A 118 9.15 3.68 -1.92
C GLY A 118 7.97 4.05 -2.82
N LYS A 119 6.81 4.26 -2.24
CA LYS A 119 5.66 4.79 -3.00
C LYS A 119 5.96 6.22 -3.44
N ARG A 120 5.82 6.46 -4.74
CA ARG A 120 5.90 7.82 -5.29
C ARG A 120 4.60 8.56 -4.95
N LYS A 121 4.74 9.73 -4.33
CA LYS A 121 3.65 10.68 -4.09
C LYS A 121 4.14 12.07 -4.46
N PRO A 122 3.28 12.97 -4.96
CA PRO A 122 3.63 14.36 -5.15
C PRO A 122 4.18 14.98 -3.87
N TYR A 123 5.20 15.81 -4.00
CA TYR A 123 5.74 16.55 -2.87
C TYR A 123 4.71 17.57 -2.37
N ILE A 124 4.41 17.55 -1.09
CA ILE A 124 3.53 18.52 -0.42
C ILE A 124 4.41 19.40 0.45
N SER A 125 4.38 20.71 0.21
CA SER A 125 5.11 21.66 1.04
C SER A 125 4.57 21.67 2.49
N GLU A 126 5.42 22.08 3.43
CA GLU A 126 5.03 22.15 4.85
C GLU A 126 3.82 23.07 5.07
N ASP A 127 3.72 24.17 4.31
CA ASP A 127 2.58 25.08 4.39
C ASP A 127 1.30 24.45 3.88
N ASN A 128 1.36 23.73 2.76
CA ASN A 128 0.20 23.01 2.26
C ASN A 128 -0.19 21.88 3.21
N ARG A 129 0.78 21.18 3.82
CA ARG A 129 0.52 20.18 4.86
C ARG A 129 -0.25 20.75 6.05
N LYS A 130 0.16 21.93 6.54
CA LYS A 130 -0.53 22.65 7.63
C LYS A 130 -1.95 23.08 7.22
N LYS A 131 -2.11 23.64 6.02
CA LYS A 131 -3.43 24.04 5.48
C LYS A 131 -4.37 22.84 5.38
N ARG A 132 -3.90 21.72 4.84
CA ARG A 132 -4.64 20.45 4.74
C ARG A 132 -5.07 19.94 6.11
N LEU A 133 -4.15 19.90 7.08
CA LEU A 133 -4.45 19.47 8.44
C LEU A 133 -5.47 20.39 9.12
N LYS A 134 -5.33 21.72 8.95
CA LYS A 134 -6.31 22.70 9.45
C LYS A 134 -7.69 22.45 8.86
N TRP A 135 -7.77 22.29 7.55
CA TRP A 135 -9.00 22.01 6.82
C TRP A 135 -9.72 20.75 7.32
N CYS A 136 -8.98 19.66 7.55
CA CYS A 136 -9.52 18.42 8.12
C CYS A 136 -10.02 18.61 9.56
N LYS A 137 -9.28 19.35 10.39
CA LYS A 137 -9.68 19.61 11.79
C LYS A 137 -10.97 20.43 11.87
N GLU A 138 -11.15 21.43 11.01
CA GLU A 138 -12.34 22.26 10.96
C GLU A 138 -13.60 21.48 10.58
N ARG A 139 -13.44 20.36 9.87
CA ARG A 139 -14.54 19.53 9.36
C ARG A 139 -14.62 18.15 10.04
N LYS A 140 -13.90 17.96 11.14
CA LYS A 140 -13.86 16.69 11.88
C LYS A 140 -15.24 16.24 12.37
N THR A 141 -16.13 17.19 12.65
CA THR A 141 -17.49 16.95 13.15
C THR A 141 -18.54 16.83 12.05
N TRP A 142 -18.16 17.06 10.80
CA TRP A 142 -19.07 16.95 9.68
C TRP A 142 -19.51 15.49 9.46
N VAL A 143 -20.80 15.27 9.39
CA VAL A 143 -21.42 13.97 9.09
C VAL A 143 -22.50 14.15 8.02
N ASN A 144 -23.52 14.95 8.31
CA ASN A 144 -24.60 15.22 7.36
C ASN A 144 -24.20 16.28 6.33
N GLU A 145 -23.33 17.20 6.70
CA GLU A 145 -22.79 18.24 5.82
C GLU A 145 -22.09 17.65 4.60
N TRP A 146 -21.41 16.51 4.75
CA TRP A 146 -20.79 15.80 3.62
C TRP A 146 -21.81 15.36 2.57
N LYS A 147 -23.06 15.11 2.96
CA LYS A 147 -24.14 14.70 2.04
C LYS A 147 -24.61 15.83 1.12
N THR A 148 -24.32 17.08 1.49
CA THR A 148 -24.66 18.25 0.70
C THR A 148 -23.49 18.76 -0.16
N VAL A 149 -22.35 18.13 -0.10
CA VAL A 149 -21.20 18.49 -0.94
C VAL A 149 -21.32 17.81 -2.30
N ILE A 150 -21.34 18.60 -3.36
CA ILE A 150 -21.19 18.14 -4.75
C ILE A 150 -19.70 18.07 -5.03
N TRP A 151 -19.18 16.88 -5.16
CA TRP A 151 -17.79 16.57 -5.47
C TRP A 151 -17.58 16.58 -6.97
N SER A 152 -16.60 17.31 -7.46
CA SER A 152 -16.28 17.35 -8.89
C SER A 152 -14.79 17.25 -9.15
N ASP A 153 -14.42 16.83 -10.35
CA ASP A 153 -13.04 16.76 -10.82
C ASP A 153 -12.98 16.46 -12.32
N GLU A 154 -11.80 16.64 -12.92
CA GLU A 154 -11.46 16.21 -14.27
C GLU A 154 -10.55 14.97 -14.21
N SER A 155 -10.88 13.96 -15.02
CA SER A 155 -10.04 12.76 -15.15
C SER A 155 -9.71 12.42 -16.58
N ARG A 156 -8.49 11.93 -16.79
CA ARG A 156 -8.04 11.49 -18.11
C ARG A 156 -7.99 9.97 -18.17
N PHE A 157 -8.74 9.38 -19.10
CA PHE A 157 -8.67 7.97 -19.43
C PHE A 157 -7.85 7.79 -20.72
N THR A 158 -6.94 6.82 -20.72
CA THR A 158 -6.10 6.48 -21.88
C THR A 158 -6.56 5.17 -22.49
N LEU A 159 -6.41 5.03 -23.80
CA LEU A 159 -6.81 3.79 -24.48
C LEU A 159 -5.99 2.60 -23.98
N TYR A 160 -4.69 2.78 -23.80
CA TYR A 160 -3.80 1.76 -23.25
C TYR A 160 -3.16 2.25 -21.96
N GLN A 161 -3.05 1.33 -20.99
CA GLN A 161 -2.41 1.64 -19.73
C GLN A 161 -0.89 1.62 -19.90
N ASN A 162 -0.23 2.71 -19.53
CA ASN A 162 1.23 2.81 -19.51
C ASN A 162 1.82 2.40 -18.14
N ASP A 163 1.12 1.55 -17.40
CA ASP A 163 1.55 1.15 -16.07
C ASP A 163 2.67 0.10 -16.14
N ALA A 164 3.83 0.46 -15.60
CA ALA A 164 4.96 -0.45 -15.38
C ALA A 164 4.67 -1.57 -14.35
N HIS A 165 3.41 -1.71 -13.89
CA HIS A 165 3.01 -2.63 -12.82
C HIS A 165 2.28 -3.89 -13.31
N ILE A 166 2.14 -4.08 -14.64
CA ILE A 166 1.56 -5.31 -15.19
C ILE A 166 2.49 -6.46 -14.86
N LYS A 167 1.99 -7.41 -14.07
CA LYS A 167 2.74 -8.62 -13.70
C LYS A 167 2.34 -9.75 -14.63
N VAL A 168 3.32 -10.40 -15.23
CA VAL A 168 3.16 -11.62 -16.04
C VAL A 168 3.79 -12.80 -15.33
N TRP A 169 3.14 -13.95 -15.38
CA TRP A 169 3.73 -15.21 -14.93
C TRP A 169 4.64 -15.75 -16.04
N ARG A 170 5.94 -15.84 -15.77
CA ARG A 170 6.92 -16.37 -16.73
C ARG A 170 8.08 -17.05 -16.05
N GLN A 171 8.72 -17.96 -16.76
CA GLN A 171 10.01 -18.51 -16.39
C GLN A 171 11.15 -17.54 -16.71
N PRO A 172 12.35 -17.70 -16.14
CA PRO A 172 13.49 -16.82 -16.42
C PRO A 172 13.86 -16.73 -17.91
N LYS A 173 13.68 -17.82 -18.66
CA LYS A 173 13.99 -17.91 -20.10
C LYS A 173 12.97 -17.22 -21.01
N GLU A 174 11.75 -17.02 -20.52
CA GLU A 174 10.59 -16.46 -21.26
C GLU A 174 10.53 -14.93 -21.21
N LYS A 175 11.59 -14.27 -20.73
CA LYS A 175 11.62 -12.82 -20.52
C LYS A 175 11.27 -12.01 -21.77
N TYR A 176 11.60 -12.52 -22.94
CA TYR A 176 11.40 -11.85 -24.22
C TYR A 176 10.37 -12.54 -25.12
N ASP A 177 9.67 -13.55 -24.63
CA ASP A 177 8.58 -14.17 -25.36
C ASP A 177 7.43 -13.19 -25.54
N VAL A 178 6.81 -13.21 -26.72
CA VAL A 178 5.78 -12.23 -27.12
C VAL A 178 4.64 -12.18 -26.09
N ASP A 179 4.23 -13.33 -25.58
CA ASP A 179 3.15 -13.46 -24.58
C ASP A 179 3.53 -12.91 -23.21
N CYS A 180 4.82 -12.71 -22.95
CA CYS A 180 5.35 -12.13 -21.73
C CYS A 180 5.70 -10.64 -21.86
N LEU A 181 5.58 -10.07 -23.04
CA LEU A 181 5.85 -8.66 -23.30
C LEU A 181 4.58 -7.83 -23.12
N VAL A 182 4.72 -6.70 -22.47
CA VAL A 182 3.66 -5.69 -22.37
C VAL A 182 3.98 -4.61 -23.42
N PRO A 183 3.14 -4.44 -24.43
CA PRO A 183 3.36 -3.43 -25.45
C PRO A 183 3.27 -2.02 -24.83
N THR A 184 4.23 -1.16 -25.15
CA THR A 184 4.23 0.24 -24.75
C THR A 184 3.78 1.13 -25.91
N TYR A 185 2.81 1.99 -25.65
CA TYR A 185 2.28 2.92 -26.64
C TYR A 185 2.67 4.35 -26.26
N LYS A 186 3.14 5.14 -27.25
CA LYS A 186 3.38 6.57 -27.03
C LYS A 186 2.08 7.24 -26.59
N HIS A 187 2.14 7.99 -25.48
CA HIS A 187 0.98 8.71 -24.91
C HIS A 187 -0.26 7.84 -24.62
N GLY A 188 -0.09 6.53 -24.36
CA GLY A 188 -1.20 5.62 -24.07
C GLY A 188 -2.13 5.34 -25.25
N GLY A 189 -1.69 5.57 -26.50
CA GLY A 189 -2.52 5.38 -27.68
C GLY A 189 -3.62 6.44 -27.88
N GLY A 190 -3.49 7.57 -27.19
CA GLY A 190 -4.53 8.59 -27.08
C GLY A 190 -5.38 8.43 -25.81
N GLY A 191 -6.26 9.40 -25.57
CA GLY A 191 -7.12 9.38 -24.40
C GLY A 191 -8.23 10.42 -24.49
N ILE A 192 -9.18 10.31 -23.57
CA ILE A 192 -10.25 11.27 -23.36
C ILE A 192 -10.05 11.99 -22.04
N MET A 193 -10.52 13.22 -21.96
CA MET A 193 -10.70 13.97 -20.72
C MET A 193 -12.19 14.00 -20.43
N VAL A 194 -12.56 13.71 -19.19
CA VAL A 194 -13.94 13.84 -18.74
C VAL A 194 -14.00 14.74 -17.52
N TRP A 195 -15.06 15.51 -17.40
CA TRP A 195 -15.47 16.17 -16.17
C TRP A 195 -16.65 15.41 -15.60
N GLY A 196 -16.71 15.26 -14.28
CA GLY A 196 -17.85 14.63 -13.64
C GLY A 196 -18.07 15.13 -12.23
N CYS A 197 -19.28 14.93 -11.71
CA CYS A 197 -19.59 15.25 -10.34
C CYS A 197 -20.53 14.24 -9.72
N PHE A 198 -20.59 14.20 -8.39
CA PHE A 198 -21.58 13.43 -7.66
C PHE A 198 -21.90 14.09 -6.32
N VAL A 199 -23.06 13.78 -5.74
CA VAL A 199 -23.45 14.25 -4.42
C VAL A 199 -23.98 13.07 -3.61
N ASN A 200 -23.48 12.89 -2.39
CA ASN A 200 -23.85 11.76 -1.54
C ASN A 200 -23.64 10.42 -2.30
N ASN A 201 -24.71 9.72 -2.63
CA ASN A 201 -24.67 8.45 -3.37
C ASN A 201 -25.22 8.57 -4.80
N ARG A 202 -25.54 9.79 -5.22
CA ARG A 202 -26.16 10.07 -6.52
C ARG A 202 -25.11 10.56 -7.51
N PRO A 203 -24.79 9.80 -8.57
CA PRO A 203 -23.95 10.28 -9.65
C PRO A 203 -24.62 11.48 -10.33
N GLY A 204 -23.83 12.47 -10.65
CA GLY A 204 -24.24 13.61 -11.48
C GLY A 204 -23.86 13.38 -12.94
N PRO A 205 -23.84 14.43 -13.75
CA PRO A 205 -23.43 14.35 -15.15
C PRO A 205 -21.95 13.95 -15.29
N LEU A 206 -21.68 13.19 -16.34
CA LEU A 206 -20.33 12.94 -16.89
C LEU A 206 -20.26 13.63 -18.25
N VAL A 207 -19.25 14.45 -18.45
CA VAL A 207 -19.09 15.28 -19.64
C VAL A 207 -17.75 14.97 -20.32
N LEU A 208 -17.79 14.61 -21.59
CA LEU A 208 -16.58 14.48 -22.40
C LEU A 208 -16.05 15.90 -22.72
N VAL A 209 -14.80 16.18 -22.32
CA VAL A 209 -14.15 17.45 -22.56
C VAL A 209 -13.36 17.35 -23.88
N GLU A 210 -13.78 18.12 -24.89
CA GLU A 210 -13.10 18.18 -26.16
C GLU A 210 -11.95 19.21 -26.14
N GLY A 211 -10.78 18.76 -26.57
CA GLY A 211 -9.61 19.64 -26.66
C GLY A 211 -9.06 20.06 -25.30
N ARG A 212 -8.62 21.33 -25.20
CA ARG A 212 -8.08 21.93 -23.97
C ARG A 212 -9.18 22.69 -23.23
N LEU A 213 -9.42 22.28 -22.00
CA LEU A 213 -10.37 22.99 -21.12
C LEU A 213 -9.76 24.34 -20.70
N ASP A 214 -10.43 25.41 -21.06
CA ASP A 214 -10.15 26.75 -20.55
C ASP A 214 -11.30 27.22 -19.62
N ALA A 215 -11.16 28.42 -19.06
CA ALA A 215 -12.15 28.92 -18.13
C ALA A 215 -13.53 29.27 -18.78
N ASN A 216 -13.62 29.44 -20.10
CA ASN A 216 -14.92 29.60 -20.79
C ASN A 216 -15.59 28.23 -20.96
N GLY A 217 -14.83 27.26 -21.47
CA GLY A 217 -15.31 25.88 -21.58
C GLY A 217 -15.73 25.31 -20.22
N TYR A 218 -15.02 25.68 -19.13
CA TYR A 218 -15.42 25.27 -17.80
C TYR A 218 -16.75 25.88 -17.36
N ILE A 219 -16.97 27.19 -17.61
CA ILE A 219 -18.27 27.83 -17.36
C ILE A 219 -19.38 27.14 -18.16
N GLU A 220 -19.14 26.82 -19.42
CA GLU A 220 -20.11 26.12 -20.29
C GLU A 220 -20.48 24.73 -19.72
N ILE A 221 -19.50 23.99 -19.20
CA ILE A 221 -19.76 22.71 -18.52
C ILE A 221 -20.65 22.90 -17.30
N LEU A 222 -20.32 23.87 -16.45
CA LEU A 222 -21.09 24.16 -15.24
C LEU A 222 -22.53 24.63 -15.58
N GLU A 223 -22.68 25.49 -16.56
CA GLU A 223 -23.99 26.04 -16.99
C GLU A 223 -24.89 24.94 -17.58
N LYS A 224 -24.34 24.13 -18.48
CA LYS A 224 -25.12 23.09 -19.18
C LYS A 224 -25.37 21.84 -18.35
N ASN A 225 -24.52 21.54 -17.36
CA ASN A 225 -24.57 20.27 -16.67
C ASN A 225 -24.74 20.40 -15.15
N LEU A 226 -23.95 21.28 -14.47
CA LEU A 226 -24.03 21.42 -13.03
C LEU A 226 -25.33 22.11 -12.61
N LEU A 227 -25.71 23.24 -13.21
CA LEU A 227 -26.90 23.97 -12.82
C LEU A 227 -28.19 23.12 -12.98
N PRO A 228 -28.43 22.44 -14.12
CA PRO A 228 -29.58 21.54 -14.23
C PRO A 228 -29.54 20.40 -13.22
N PHE A 229 -28.35 19.84 -12.96
CA PHE A 229 -28.21 18.80 -11.94
C PHE A 229 -28.58 19.31 -10.55
N MET A 230 -28.07 20.48 -10.15
CA MET A 230 -28.40 21.11 -8.86
C MET A 230 -29.90 21.43 -8.71
N SER A 231 -30.55 21.89 -9.77
CA SER A 231 -31.99 22.18 -9.80
C SER A 231 -32.86 20.93 -9.61
N ASN A 232 -32.35 19.76 -9.92
CA ASN A 232 -33.03 18.48 -9.76
C ASN A 232 -32.73 17.76 -8.43
N LEU A 233 -31.98 18.41 -7.53
CA LEU A 233 -31.69 17.89 -6.20
C LEU A 233 -32.75 18.34 -5.19
N GLU A 234 -33.01 17.50 -4.19
CA GLU A 234 -34.11 17.69 -3.22
C GLU A 234 -33.86 18.85 -2.22
N GLN A 235 -32.60 19.26 -2.01
CA GLN A 235 -32.22 20.30 -1.08
C GLN A 235 -31.84 21.59 -1.81
N ASN A 236 -32.15 22.73 -1.24
CA ASN A 236 -31.82 24.00 -1.84
C ASN A 236 -30.45 24.58 -1.50
N THR A 237 -29.66 23.85 -0.69
CA THR A 237 -28.34 24.30 -0.25
C THR A 237 -27.31 23.22 -0.43
N TYR A 238 -26.61 23.29 -1.54
CA TYR A 238 -25.43 22.42 -1.82
C TYR A 238 -24.16 23.26 -1.84
N ILE A 239 -23.05 22.65 -1.45
CA ILE A 239 -21.72 23.24 -1.50
C ILE A 239 -20.96 22.53 -2.61
N PHE A 240 -20.50 23.30 -3.60
CA PHE A 240 -19.75 22.78 -4.72
C PHE A 240 -18.26 22.66 -4.38
N GLN A 241 -17.69 21.49 -4.57
CA GLN A 241 -16.26 21.25 -4.41
C GLN A 241 -15.60 21.18 -5.77
N GLU A 242 -14.53 21.92 -5.92
CA GLU A 242 -13.58 21.89 -7.03
C GLU A 242 -12.17 22.10 -6.47
N ASP A 243 -11.14 21.78 -7.22
CA ASP A 243 -9.76 22.06 -6.85
C ASP A 243 -9.36 23.51 -7.16
N ASN A 244 -8.11 23.88 -6.81
CA ASN A 244 -7.59 25.22 -7.07
C ASN A 244 -6.89 25.36 -8.43
N ALA A 245 -7.32 24.61 -9.45
CA ALA A 245 -6.76 24.75 -10.79
C ALA A 245 -6.93 26.20 -11.30
N PRO A 246 -5.99 26.73 -12.11
CA PRO A 246 -6.08 28.10 -12.61
C PRO A 246 -7.37 28.39 -13.38
N ILE A 247 -7.98 27.40 -14.01
CA ILE A 247 -9.24 27.53 -14.72
C ILE A 247 -10.40 27.77 -13.74
N HIS A 248 -10.39 27.11 -12.56
CA HIS A 248 -11.44 27.22 -11.54
C HIS A 248 -11.35 28.52 -10.76
N THR A 249 -10.13 29.01 -10.53
CA THR A 249 -9.86 30.26 -9.79
C THR A 249 -9.82 31.50 -10.66
N ALA A 250 -10.05 31.37 -11.96
CA ALA A 250 -10.12 32.49 -12.90
C ALA A 250 -11.23 33.48 -12.50
N LYS A 251 -10.93 34.81 -12.50
CA LYS A 251 -11.86 35.84 -12.09
C LYS A 251 -13.27 35.71 -12.70
N LYS A 252 -13.33 35.34 -13.99
CA LYS A 252 -14.60 35.15 -14.70
C LYS A 252 -15.42 33.97 -14.17
N VAL A 253 -14.74 32.85 -13.79
CA VAL A 253 -15.42 31.68 -13.21
C VAL A 253 -15.93 31.99 -11.82
N VAL A 254 -15.11 32.63 -10.99
CA VAL A 254 -15.53 33.06 -9.66
C VAL A 254 -16.76 33.99 -9.75
N LYS A 255 -16.68 35.03 -10.61
CA LYS A 255 -17.80 35.93 -10.85
C LYS A 255 -19.07 35.23 -11.31
N TRP A 256 -18.93 34.29 -12.27
CA TRP A 256 -20.04 33.49 -12.77
C TRP A 256 -20.68 32.63 -11.67
N LYS A 257 -19.87 32.02 -10.80
CA LYS A 257 -20.37 31.22 -9.66
C LYS A 257 -21.14 32.12 -8.67
N ASP A 258 -20.61 33.30 -8.37
CA ASP A 258 -21.28 34.27 -7.48
C ASP A 258 -22.64 34.72 -8.07
N GLU A 259 -22.70 35.04 -9.37
CA GLU A 259 -23.93 35.41 -10.09
C GLU A 259 -24.96 34.26 -10.08
N ASN A 260 -24.53 32.98 -10.08
CA ASN A 260 -25.42 31.83 -10.02
C ASN A 260 -25.62 31.27 -8.58
N THR A 261 -25.16 31.98 -7.57
CA THR A 261 -25.33 31.63 -6.14
C THR A 261 -24.74 30.22 -5.81
N ILE A 262 -23.64 29.85 -6.45
CA ILE A 262 -22.95 28.57 -6.20
C ILE A 262 -21.96 28.74 -5.05
N ALA A 263 -22.28 28.19 -3.88
CA ALA A 263 -21.39 28.16 -2.73
C ALA A 263 -20.22 27.20 -2.97
N SER A 264 -18.98 27.69 -3.06
CA SER A 264 -17.78 26.88 -3.24
C SER A 264 -17.21 26.44 -1.90
N LEU A 265 -16.82 25.15 -1.79
CA LEU A 265 -16.11 24.62 -0.63
C LEU A 265 -14.64 25.10 -0.65
N PRO A 266 -14.18 25.86 0.36
CA PRO A 266 -12.77 26.22 0.45
C PRO A 266 -11.89 24.96 0.44
N TRP A 267 -11.02 24.84 -0.57
CA TRP A 267 -10.25 23.63 -0.80
C TRP A 267 -8.75 23.84 -0.56
N PRO A 268 -8.06 22.92 0.16
CA PRO A 268 -6.62 23.02 0.34
C PRO A 268 -5.89 22.58 -0.93
N ALA A 269 -4.83 23.30 -1.30
CA ALA A 269 -4.03 22.95 -2.46
C ALA A 269 -3.39 21.56 -2.34
N GLN A 270 -3.17 20.90 -3.48
CA GLN A 270 -2.53 19.57 -3.56
C GLN A 270 -3.24 18.50 -2.72
N SER A 271 -4.57 18.40 -2.83
CA SER A 271 -5.39 17.52 -1.99
C SER A 271 -6.31 16.57 -2.78
N PRO A 272 -5.85 15.89 -3.83
CA PRO A 272 -6.69 14.92 -4.53
C PRO A 272 -7.12 13.77 -3.60
N ASP A 273 -6.25 13.38 -2.67
CA ASP A 273 -6.53 12.34 -1.68
C ASP A 273 -7.68 12.65 -0.70
N LEU A 274 -8.09 13.92 -0.61
CA LEU A 274 -9.27 14.35 0.15
C LEU A 274 -10.54 14.39 -0.72
N ASN A 275 -10.43 14.30 -2.04
CA ASN A 275 -11.57 14.28 -2.94
C ASN A 275 -12.04 12.83 -3.18
N PRO A 276 -13.27 12.46 -2.76
CA PRO A 276 -13.77 11.11 -2.92
C PRO A 276 -14.00 10.70 -4.38
N ILE A 277 -14.10 11.66 -5.31
CA ILE A 277 -14.29 11.36 -6.73
C ILE A 277 -13.08 10.61 -7.33
N GLU A 278 -11.90 10.77 -6.75
CA GLU A 278 -10.70 10.01 -7.16
C GLU A 278 -10.89 8.48 -7.02
N HIS A 279 -11.66 8.07 -6.02
CA HIS A 279 -12.03 6.66 -5.87
C HIS A 279 -13.06 6.21 -6.91
N VAL A 280 -13.90 7.15 -7.37
CA VAL A 280 -14.83 6.89 -8.46
C VAL A 280 -14.05 6.70 -9.75
N TRP A 281 -13.08 7.57 -10.03
CA TRP A 281 -12.20 7.45 -11.20
C TRP A 281 -11.44 6.11 -11.21
N ASP A 282 -10.86 5.71 -10.08
CA ASP A 282 -10.18 4.43 -9.95
C ASP A 282 -11.12 3.23 -10.20
N ARG A 283 -12.38 3.32 -9.77
CA ARG A 283 -13.37 2.28 -10.05
C ARG A 283 -13.75 2.21 -11.53
N LEU A 284 -13.96 3.37 -12.17
CA LEU A 284 -14.24 3.44 -13.61
C LEU A 284 -13.07 2.86 -14.42
N GLU A 285 -11.84 3.29 -14.12
CA GLU A 285 -10.64 2.78 -14.79
C GLU A 285 -10.57 1.25 -14.70
N ARG A 286 -10.79 0.70 -13.50
CA ARG A 286 -10.84 -0.76 -13.32
C ARG A 286 -11.98 -1.42 -14.08
N GLY A 287 -13.17 -0.82 -14.08
CA GLY A 287 -14.33 -1.33 -14.84
C GLY A 287 -14.03 -1.40 -16.34
N VAL A 288 -13.48 -0.33 -16.89
CA VAL A 288 -13.08 -0.30 -18.31
C VAL A 288 -12.05 -1.37 -18.64
N ARG A 289 -11.05 -1.58 -17.75
CA ARG A 289 -9.97 -2.58 -17.96
C ARG A 289 -10.43 -4.03 -17.79
N GLN A 290 -11.45 -4.26 -16.96
CA GLN A 290 -11.99 -5.61 -16.70
C GLN A 290 -13.03 -6.06 -17.73
N ARG A 291 -13.34 -5.23 -18.72
CA ARG A 291 -14.31 -5.60 -19.78
C ARG A 291 -13.77 -6.78 -20.60
N THR A 292 -14.63 -7.73 -20.89
CA THR A 292 -14.32 -8.89 -21.75
C THR A 292 -13.81 -8.45 -23.12
N THR A 293 -14.34 -7.33 -23.64
CA THR A 293 -13.88 -6.71 -24.87
C THR A 293 -13.35 -5.30 -24.54
N PRO A 294 -12.03 -5.12 -24.46
CA PRO A 294 -11.43 -3.80 -24.22
C PRO A 294 -11.71 -2.84 -25.39
N PRO A 295 -11.84 -1.52 -25.10
CA PRO A 295 -12.02 -0.54 -26.17
C PRO A 295 -10.78 -0.50 -27.08
N LYS A 296 -11.01 -0.43 -28.40
CA LYS A 296 -9.97 -0.44 -29.45
C LYS A 296 -9.63 0.94 -29.98
N ASN A 297 -10.48 1.92 -29.73
CA ASN A 297 -10.33 3.31 -30.17
C ASN A 297 -10.93 4.28 -29.15
N ILE A 298 -10.69 5.57 -29.38
CA ILE A 298 -11.11 6.66 -28.47
C ILE A 298 -12.64 6.73 -28.32
N ARG A 299 -13.40 6.45 -29.38
CA ARG A 299 -14.87 6.46 -29.32
C ARG A 299 -15.40 5.32 -28.43
N GLU A 300 -14.87 4.12 -28.64
CA GLU A 300 -15.23 2.98 -27.78
C GLU A 300 -14.80 3.20 -26.31
N LEU A 301 -13.66 3.89 -26.10
CA LEU A 301 -13.23 4.25 -24.75
C LEU A 301 -14.21 5.23 -24.09
N ALA A 302 -14.68 6.24 -24.81
CA ALA A 302 -15.68 7.17 -24.30
C ALA A 302 -16.98 6.46 -23.89
N VAL A 303 -17.51 5.62 -24.76
CA VAL A 303 -18.70 4.81 -24.48
C VAL A 303 -18.48 3.88 -23.28
N ALA A 304 -17.31 3.23 -23.21
CA ALA A 304 -17.00 2.35 -22.09
C ALA A 304 -16.94 3.08 -20.74
N VAL A 305 -16.37 4.29 -20.70
CA VAL A 305 -16.30 5.11 -19.49
C VAL A 305 -17.71 5.58 -19.08
N GLU A 306 -18.52 5.98 -20.03
CA GLU A 306 -19.90 6.41 -19.79
C GLU A 306 -20.77 5.26 -19.26
N GLU A 307 -20.69 4.07 -19.84
CA GLU A 307 -21.38 2.88 -19.35
C GLU A 307 -20.97 2.49 -17.94
N GLU A 308 -19.67 2.58 -17.61
CA GLU A 308 -19.20 2.32 -16.24
C GLU A 308 -19.68 3.40 -15.26
N TRP A 309 -19.81 4.66 -15.70
CA TRP A 309 -20.39 5.73 -14.90
C TRP A 309 -21.85 5.47 -14.54
N PHE A 310 -22.67 5.06 -15.49
CA PHE A 310 -24.09 4.72 -15.26
C PHE A 310 -24.29 3.48 -14.38
N LYS A 311 -23.28 2.61 -14.26
CA LYS A 311 -23.33 1.46 -13.31
C LYS A 311 -23.06 1.87 -11.85
N LEU A 312 -22.79 3.14 -11.58
CA LEU A 312 -22.48 3.65 -10.24
C LEU A 312 -23.71 3.84 -9.35
N ASP A 313 -24.92 3.36 -9.74
CA ASP A 313 -26.21 3.56 -9.06
C ASP A 313 -26.26 3.21 -7.56
N ASN A 314 -25.14 2.75 -6.96
CA ASN A 314 -24.96 2.53 -5.53
C ASN A 314 -23.56 2.90 -5.05
N ILE A 315 -23.29 4.21 -4.99
CA ILE A 315 -21.98 4.74 -4.47
C ILE A 315 -21.88 4.61 -2.92
N ASN A 316 -22.74 3.85 -2.28
CA ASN A 316 -22.79 3.64 -0.81
C ASN A 316 -21.45 3.26 -0.15
N HIS A 317 -20.43 2.86 -0.92
CA HIS A 317 -19.12 2.46 -0.39
C HIS A 317 -18.14 3.61 -0.24
N PHE A 318 -18.35 4.74 -0.90
CA PHE A 318 -17.36 5.84 -0.94
C PHE A 318 -17.53 6.83 0.20
N THR A 319 -18.76 7.06 0.64
CA THR A 319 -19.06 7.95 1.77
C THR A 319 -18.77 7.32 3.14
N LYS A 320 -18.71 5.97 3.25
CA LYS A 320 -18.39 5.29 4.51
C LYS A 320 -16.95 5.55 5.03
N LYS A 321 -16.00 5.92 4.16
CA LYS A 321 -14.63 6.23 4.58
C LYS A 321 -14.49 7.57 5.31
N PHE A 322 -15.40 8.53 5.12
CA PHE A 322 -15.38 9.78 5.87
C PHE A 322 -15.83 9.63 7.33
N ASN A 323 -16.54 8.56 7.66
CA ASN A 323 -16.96 8.25 9.04
C ASN A 323 -15.87 7.57 9.87
N THR A 324 -14.67 7.36 9.34
CA THR A 324 -13.56 6.64 9.98
C THR A 324 -12.32 7.50 10.23
N PHE A 325 -12.43 8.83 10.09
CA PHE A 325 -11.36 9.77 10.45
C PHE A 325 -11.61 10.49 11.76
#